data_7cd98f8e5622bee17127ab4b47139561
#
_entry.id   7cd98f8e5622bee17127ab4b47139561
#
_cell.length_a   1.000
_cell.length_b   1.000
_cell.length_c   1.000
_cell.angle_alpha   90.00
_cell.angle_beta   90.00
_cell.angle_gamma   90.00
#
_symmetry.space_group_name_H-M   'P 1'
#
loop_
_entity.id
_entity.type
_entity.pdbx_description
1 polymer ?
#
loop_
_entity_poly.entity_id
_entity_poly.type
_entity_poly.pdbx_seq_one_letter_code
_entity_poly.pdbx_strand_id
1 'polypeptide(L)'
;VIAYRVPSTRENRANMVFTNRRYDSYPVLVQLRSKKMVKDVTDLVGKEVYAKKGTKYWRRLINLNKEIGGCSIIKAVPDSVSTEQLVVMVSQHKIPMTVVDKEIAILGRSNLRNIDVSLPVGLPQETAWVVRKTSPDLLASINVWSDEISKSRFYRQLYTKYYSKNRYFSDIQAIIPKGSISPYDELFKQYAKQIDWDWRLLAALAFNESHFDANAVSSSGALGLMQMMPGTGAKYGLDSISIFQAEPAIAAAVQYIKSLNLIYHAVEDQE
;
A
#
# COMPACT_ATOMS: atom_id res chain seq x y z
N VAL A 1 11.85 -22.56 1.46
CA VAL A 1 11.24 -21.69 2.49
C VAL A 1 10.22 -20.79 1.84
N ILE A 2 9.05 -20.68 2.41
CA ILE A 2 8.09 -19.64 2.07
C ILE A 2 8.09 -18.64 3.24
N ALA A 3 8.76 -17.52 3.05
CA ALA A 3 8.83 -16.42 4.02
C ALA A 3 7.58 -15.52 3.94
N TYR A 4 6.42 -16.15 3.92
CA TYR A 4 5.10 -15.51 3.91
C TYR A 4 4.26 -16.08 5.06
N ARG A 5 3.28 -15.33 5.54
CA ARG A 5 2.37 -15.77 6.61
C ARG A 5 1.36 -16.78 6.08
N VAL A 6 1.72 -18.05 6.14
CA VAL A 6 0.87 -19.16 5.72
C VAL A 6 -0.07 -19.54 6.86
N PRO A 7 -1.40 -19.64 6.63
CA PRO A 7 -2.33 -20.10 7.64
C PRO A 7 -2.06 -21.55 8.08
N SER A 8 -2.10 -21.81 9.39
CA SER A 8 -1.86 -23.12 9.98
C SER A 8 -3.10 -24.02 9.85
N THR A 9 -3.52 -24.34 8.61
CA THR A 9 -4.64 -25.25 8.34
C THR A 9 -4.19 -26.72 8.40
N ARG A 10 -5.17 -27.65 8.51
CA ARG A 10 -4.90 -29.09 8.48
C ARG A 10 -4.19 -29.50 7.18
N GLU A 11 -4.60 -28.96 6.06
CA GLU A 11 -4.02 -29.21 4.74
C GLU A 11 -2.56 -28.74 4.66
N ASN A 12 -2.29 -27.52 5.10
CA ASN A 12 -0.93 -26.95 5.09
C ASN A 12 0.00 -27.71 6.03
N ARG A 13 -0.48 -28.13 7.20
CA ARG A 13 0.28 -28.98 8.15
C ARG A 13 0.60 -30.38 7.60
N ALA A 14 -0.26 -30.89 6.69
CA ALA A 14 0.01 -32.17 6.04
C ALA A 14 1.23 -32.11 5.10
N ASN A 15 1.53 -30.94 4.51
CA ASN A 15 2.55 -30.81 3.48
C ASN A 15 3.80 -30.02 3.91
N MET A 16 3.72 -29.21 4.97
CA MET A 16 4.75 -28.27 5.38
C MET A 16 4.98 -28.30 6.89
N VAL A 17 6.13 -27.82 7.32
CA VAL A 17 6.44 -27.60 8.75
C VAL A 17 6.50 -26.09 9.01
N PHE A 18 5.90 -25.67 10.10
CA PHE A 18 5.77 -24.28 10.49
C PHE A 18 6.89 -23.86 11.44
N THR A 19 7.39 -22.64 11.27
CA THR A 19 8.33 -22.04 12.23
C THR A 19 7.65 -21.81 13.58
N ASN A 20 8.44 -21.71 14.63
CA ASN A 20 7.94 -21.50 16.00
C ASN A 20 7.24 -20.15 16.16
N ARG A 21 7.72 -19.12 15.47
CA ARG A 21 7.13 -17.80 15.57
C ARG A 21 5.79 -17.76 14.85
N ARG A 22 4.74 -17.61 15.64
CA ARG A 22 3.36 -17.50 15.18
C ARG A 22 2.92 -16.05 15.17
N TYR A 23 2.00 -15.74 14.27
CA TYR A 23 1.36 -14.45 14.18
C TYR A 23 -0.15 -14.67 14.10
N ASP A 24 -0.88 -14.04 15.00
CA ASP A 24 -2.33 -14.05 14.96
C ASP A 24 -2.80 -13.00 13.97
N SER A 25 -3.45 -13.45 12.92
CA SER A 25 -4.13 -12.58 11.97
C SER A 25 -5.62 -12.87 11.98
N TYR A 26 -6.42 -11.83 11.97
CA TYR A 26 -7.88 -11.93 11.89
C TYR A 26 -8.44 -10.76 11.08
N PRO A 27 -9.56 -10.98 10.38
CA PRO A 27 -10.23 -9.91 9.66
C PRO A 27 -10.88 -8.93 10.62
N VAL A 28 -10.71 -7.64 10.33
CA VAL A 28 -11.32 -6.53 11.08
C VAL A 28 -12.15 -5.67 10.15
N LEU A 29 -13.18 -5.05 10.71
CA LEU A 29 -13.96 -4.03 10.02
C LEU A 29 -13.16 -2.73 9.95
N VAL A 30 -13.13 -2.13 8.77
CA VAL A 30 -12.63 -0.77 8.55
C VAL A 30 -13.82 0.12 8.27
N GLN A 31 -13.97 1.16 9.06
CA GLN A 31 -15.06 2.13 8.98
C GLN A 31 -14.56 3.54 9.33
N LEU A 32 -15.36 4.55 9.04
CA LEU A 32 -15.03 5.91 9.49
C LEU A 32 -15.22 6.05 11.00
N ARG A 33 -14.29 6.75 11.63
CA ARG A 33 -14.39 7.09 13.05
C ARG A 33 -15.50 8.12 13.25
N SER A 34 -16.59 7.72 13.91
CA SER A 34 -17.73 8.57 14.20
C SER A 34 -18.47 8.10 15.44
N LYS A 35 -19.40 8.93 15.95
CA LYS A 35 -20.29 8.52 17.05
C LYS A 35 -21.27 7.40 16.65
N LYS A 36 -21.53 7.24 15.34
CA LYS A 36 -22.45 6.24 14.76
C LYS A 36 -21.73 5.02 14.20
N MET A 37 -20.45 4.80 14.53
CA MET A 37 -19.70 3.65 14.06
C MET A 37 -20.29 2.34 14.63
N VAL A 38 -20.10 1.26 13.88
CA VAL A 38 -20.46 -0.10 14.30
C VAL A 38 -19.52 -0.53 15.43
N LYS A 39 -20.08 -0.99 16.55
CA LYS A 39 -19.32 -1.43 17.72
C LYS A 39 -19.41 -2.91 17.97
N ASP A 40 -20.44 -3.55 17.47
CA ASP A 40 -20.65 -5.00 17.53
C ASP A 40 -20.98 -5.55 16.15
N VAL A 41 -20.66 -6.82 15.90
CA VAL A 41 -20.92 -7.46 14.60
C VAL A 41 -22.41 -7.56 14.28
N THR A 42 -23.27 -7.62 15.28
CA THR A 42 -24.74 -7.63 15.13
C THR A 42 -25.27 -6.32 14.57
N ASP A 43 -24.57 -5.20 14.81
CA ASP A 43 -24.93 -3.88 14.26
C ASP A 43 -24.69 -3.79 12.74
N LEU A 44 -24.08 -4.80 12.11
CA LEU A 44 -23.88 -4.85 10.67
C LEU A 44 -25.13 -5.20 9.88
N VAL A 45 -26.19 -5.67 10.54
CA VAL A 45 -27.47 -5.97 9.89
C VAL A 45 -28.00 -4.75 9.16
N GLY A 46 -28.32 -4.91 7.88
CA GLY A 46 -28.80 -3.84 7.00
C GLY A 46 -27.73 -2.84 6.53
N LYS A 47 -26.48 -2.98 6.94
CA LYS A 47 -25.41 -2.08 6.52
C LYS A 47 -24.62 -2.62 5.33
N GLU A 48 -24.14 -1.71 4.48
CA GLU A 48 -23.32 -2.06 3.32
C GLU A 48 -21.86 -2.29 3.72
N VAL A 49 -21.31 -3.45 3.33
CA VAL A 49 -19.91 -3.78 3.50
C VAL A 49 -19.32 -4.18 2.15
N TYR A 50 -18.24 -3.55 1.77
CA TYR A 50 -17.60 -3.75 0.46
C TYR A 50 -16.46 -4.75 0.58
N ALA A 51 -16.41 -5.72 -0.33
CA ALA A 51 -15.35 -6.72 -0.39
C ALA A 51 -15.17 -7.24 -1.82
N LYS A 52 -13.98 -7.72 -2.12
CA LYS A 52 -13.69 -8.36 -3.41
C LYS A 52 -14.30 -9.76 -3.44
N LYS A 53 -15.08 -10.05 -4.50
CA LYS A 53 -15.73 -11.35 -4.69
C LYS A 53 -14.68 -12.47 -4.77
N GLY A 54 -14.99 -13.63 -4.19
CA GLY A 54 -14.10 -14.80 -4.19
C GLY A 54 -12.98 -14.78 -3.14
N THR A 55 -12.74 -13.67 -2.44
CA THR A 55 -11.72 -13.58 -1.39
C THR A 55 -12.17 -14.21 -0.07
N LYS A 56 -11.21 -14.44 0.83
CA LYS A 56 -11.48 -14.87 2.20
C LYS A 56 -12.41 -13.89 2.96
N TYR A 57 -12.32 -12.60 2.68
CA TYR A 57 -13.15 -11.56 3.30
C TYR A 57 -14.61 -11.67 2.85
N TRP A 58 -14.84 -11.89 1.56
CA TRP A 58 -16.16 -12.13 1.00
C TRP A 58 -16.82 -13.35 1.64
N ARG A 59 -16.08 -14.48 1.69
CA ARG A 59 -16.57 -15.72 2.35
C ARG A 59 -16.84 -15.50 3.84
N ARG A 60 -15.96 -14.75 4.52
CA ARG A 60 -16.16 -14.43 5.95
C ARG A 60 -17.45 -13.64 6.18
N LEU A 61 -17.73 -12.62 5.36
CA LEU A 61 -18.96 -11.84 5.47
C LEU A 61 -20.22 -12.68 5.24
N ILE A 62 -20.19 -13.61 4.26
CA ILE A 62 -21.30 -14.56 4.05
C ILE A 62 -21.52 -15.43 5.29
N ASN A 63 -20.46 -15.96 5.89
CA ASN A 63 -20.56 -16.77 7.09
C ASN A 63 -21.02 -15.95 8.28
N LEU A 64 -20.50 -14.74 8.45
CA LEU A 64 -20.90 -13.83 9.50
C LEU A 64 -22.42 -13.53 9.46
N ASN A 65 -22.97 -13.29 8.27
CA ASN A 65 -24.41 -13.09 8.09
C ASN A 65 -25.25 -14.29 8.59
N LYS A 66 -24.74 -15.51 8.42
CA LYS A 66 -25.39 -16.72 8.96
C LYS A 66 -25.28 -16.80 10.49
N GLU A 67 -24.12 -16.36 11.04
CA GLU A 67 -23.84 -16.42 12.47
C GLU A 67 -24.66 -15.42 13.28
N ILE A 68 -24.86 -14.19 12.74
CA ILE A 68 -25.57 -13.10 13.43
C ILE A 68 -27.09 -13.14 13.24
N GLY A 69 -27.63 -14.10 12.48
CA GLY A 69 -29.08 -14.24 12.25
C GLY A 69 -29.68 -13.09 11.44
N GLY A 70 -28.89 -12.33 10.72
CA GLY A 70 -29.31 -11.21 9.87
C GLY A 70 -28.30 -10.95 8.76
N CYS A 71 -28.63 -10.09 7.78
CA CYS A 71 -27.80 -9.86 6.62
C CYS A 71 -27.21 -8.45 6.59
N SER A 72 -25.89 -8.33 6.62
CA SER A 72 -25.22 -7.17 6.06
C SER A 72 -25.32 -7.21 4.53
N ILE A 73 -25.37 -6.06 3.88
CA ILE A 73 -25.45 -5.95 2.41
C ILE A 73 -24.03 -6.02 1.86
N ILE A 74 -23.62 -7.19 1.37
CA ILE A 74 -22.27 -7.36 0.84
C ILE A 74 -22.22 -6.85 -0.60
N LYS A 75 -21.43 -5.80 -0.84
CA LYS A 75 -21.22 -5.19 -2.16
C LYS A 75 -19.90 -5.64 -2.76
N ALA A 76 -19.95 -6.14 -3.98
CA ALA A 76 -18.76 -6.54 -4.72
C ALA A 76 -18.03 -5.32 -5.30
N VAL A 77 -16.70 -5.33 -5.23
CA VAL A 77 -15.83 -4.39 -5.92
C VAL A 77 -15.16 -5.05 -7.12
N PRO A 78 -14.74 -4.26 -8.15
CA PRO A 78 -13.99 -4.77 -9.28
C PRO A 78 -12.69 -5.48 -8.87
N ASP A 79 -12.25 -6.44 -9.67
CA ASP A 79 -11.02 -7.20 -9.42
C ASP A 79 -9.75 -6.35 -9.47
N SER A 80 -9.79 -5.21 -10.13
CA SER A 80 -8.70 -4.23 -10.19
C SER A 80 -8.47 -3.48 -8.87
N VAL A 81 -9.44 -3.52 -7.94
CA VAL A 81 -9.31 -2.82 -6.64
C VAL A 81 -8.55 -3.71 -5.66
N SER A 82 -7.45 -3.20 -5.11
CA SER A 82 -6.70 -3.89 -4.06
C SER A 82 -7.37 -3.77 -2.69
N THR A 83 -6.96 -4.64 -1.77
CA THR A 83 -7.47 -4.61 -0.38
C THR A 83 -7.12 -3.28 0.31
N GLU A 84 -5.95 -2.76 0.03
CA GLU A 84 -5.45 -1.50 0.58
C GLU A 84 -6.21 -0.30 0.01
N GLN A 85 -6.53 -0.34 -1.29
CA GLN A 85 -7.38 0.68 -1.92
C GLN A 85 -8.76 0.75 -1.29
N LEU A 86 -9.33 -0.39 -0.85
CA LEU A 86 -10.61 -0.39 -0.11
C LEU A 86 -10.51 0.39 1.20
N VAL A 87 -9.39 0.26 1.93
CA VAL A 87 -9.16 1.03 3.17
C VAL A 87 -9.11 2.53 2.88
N VAL A 88 -8.43 2.92 1.80
CA VAL A 88 -8.39 4.33 1.35
C VAL A 88 -9.77 4.82 0.93
N MET A 89 -10.55 4.02 0.20
CA MET A 89 -11.92 4.37 -0.21
C MET A 89 -12.84 4.63 0.99
N VAL A 90 -12.68 3.88 2.09
CA VAL A 90 -13.39 4.17 3.35
C VAL A 90 -12.97 5.54 3.89
N SER A 91 -11.67 5.80 3.99
CA SER A 91 -11.14 7.08 4.48
C SER A 91 -11.62 8.28 3.65
N GLN A 92 -11.81 8.09 2.35
CA GLN A 92 -12.29 9.10 1.41
C GLN A 92 -13.82 9.19 1.31
N HIS A 93 -14.58 8.50 2.20
CA HIS A 93 -16.04 8.47 2.19
C HIS A 93 -16.67 7.89 0.89
N LYS A 94 -15.91 7.13 0.08
CA LYS A 94 -16.42 6.52 -1.16
C LYS A 94 -17.20 5.25 -0.93
N ILE A 95 -16.82 4.52 0.10
CA ILE A 95 -17.53 3.34 0.61
C ILE A 95 -17.69 3.48 2.13
N PRO A 96 -18.78 2.99 2.72
CA PRO A 96 -19.00 3.12 4.15
C PRO A 96 -18.05 2.21 4.97
N MET A 97 -17.88 0.97 4.54
CA MET A 97 -17.14 -0.05 5.30
C MET A 97 -16.50 -1.10 4.39
N THR A 98 -15.38 -1.67 4.85
CA THR A 98 -14.76 -2.86 4.26
C THR A 98 -14.17 -3.77 5.33
N VAL A 99 -13.73 -4.96 4.94
CA VAL A 99 -13.08 -5.94 5.82
C VAL A 99 -11.72 -6.31 5.26
N VAL A 100 -10.69 -6.21 6.09
CA VAL A 100 -9.31 -6.53 5.74
C VAL A 100 -8.61 -7.23 6.91
N ASP A 101 -7.43 -7.79 6.70
CA ASP A 101 -6.63 -8.33 7.80
C ASP A 101 -6.16 -7.21 8.75
N LYS A 102 -6.05 -7.54 10.02
CA LYS A 102 -5.62 -6.63 11.09
C LYS A 102 -4.35 -5.85 10.74
N GLU A 103 -3.38 -6.50 10.11
CA GLU A 103 -2.10 -5.90 9.77
C GLU A 103 -2.28 -4.77 8.73
N ILE A 104 -3.09 -5.02 7.69
CA ILE A 104 -3.42 -4.02 6.67
C ILE A 104 -4.21 -2.87 7.30
N ALA A 105 -5.16 -3.20 8.18
CA ALA A 105 -5.97 -2.21 8.88
C ALA A 105 -5.13 -1.30 9.80
N ILE A 106 -4.18 -1.88 10.57
CA ILE A 106 -3.27 -1.11 11.44
C ILE A 106 -2.37 -0.21 10.60
N LEU A 107 -1.83 -0.73 9.50
CA LEU A 107 -1.02 0.04 8.58
C LEU A 107 -1.83 1.19 7.96
N GLY A 108 -3.08 0.94 7.55
CA GLY A 108 -4.01 1.96 7.09
C GLY A 108 -4.27 3.03 8.15
N ARG A 109 -4.58 2.63 9.39
CA ARG A 109 -4.84 3.56 10.50
C ARG A 109 -3.64 4.43 10.87
N SER A 110 -2.41 3.94 10.72
CA SER A 110 -1.21 4.73 10.99
C SER A 110 -1.07 5.95 10.05
N ASN A 111 -1.65 5.86 8.85
CA ASN A 111 -1.61 6.90 7.82
C ASN A 111 -2.95 7.67 7.70
N LEU A 112 -4.06 6.98 7.93
CA LEU A 112 -5.43 7.49 7.77
C LEU A 112 -6.09 7.64 9.14
N ARG A 113 -6.00 8.82 9.75
CA ARG A 113 -6.44 9.07 11.14
C ARG A 113 -7.96 9.03 11.34
N ASN A 114 -8.72 9.16 10.26
CA ASN A 114 -10.19 9.22 10.28
C ASN A 114 -10.89 7.86 10.25
N ILE A 115 -10.13 6.75 10.18
CA ILE A 115 -10.70 5.41 10.19
C ILE A 115 -10.62 4.75 11.57
N ASP A 116 -11.56 3.86 11.83
CA ASP A 116 -11.57 2.92 12.96
C ASP A 116 -11.40 1.49 12.45
N VAL A 117 -10.63 0.70 13.18
CA VAL A 117 -10.25 -0.68 12.82
C VAL A 117 -10.33 -1.60 14.06
N SER A 118 -11.10 -1.20 15.07
CA SER A 118 -11.13 -1.88 16.36
C SER A 118 -12.02 -3.11 16.39
N LEU A 119 -12.99 -3.23 15.46
CA LEU A 119 -13.97 -4.32 15.48
C LEU A 119 -13.45 -5.56 14.72
N PRO A 120 -13.14 -6.68 15.41
CA PRO A 120 -12.84 -7.93 14.76
C PRO A 120 -14.14 -8.55 14.21
N VAL A 121 -14.07 -9.05 12.96
CA VAL A 121 -15.21 -9.72 12.29
C VAL A 121 -14.93 -11.20 12.03
N GLY A 122 -13.84 -11.73 12.54
CA GLY A 122 -13.47 -13.14 12.44
C GLY A 122 -12.55 -13.59 13.56
N LEU A 123 -12.42 -14.91 13.68
CA LEU A 123 -11.56 -15.53 14.68
C LEU A 123 -10.08 -15.39 14.30
N PRO A 124 -9.18 -15.27 15.28
CA PRO A 124 -7.75 -15.31 15.04
C PRO A 124 -7.34 -16.59 14.33
N GLN A 125 -6.52 -16.47 13.30
CA GLN A 125 -5.88 -17.57 12.62
C GLN A 125 -4.38 -17.46 12.83
N GLU A 126 -3.78 -18.52 13.40
CA GLU A 126 -2.34 -18.62 13.49
C GLU A 126 -1.73 -18.72 12.10
N THR A 127 -0.78 -17.87 11.83
CA THR A 127 0.03 -17.88 10.62
C THR A 127 1.51 -17.95 10.99
N ALA A 128 2.32 -18.61 10.17
CA ALA A 128 3.76 -18.65 10.35
C ALA A 128 4.46 -18.85 9.00
N TRP A 129 5.77 -18.71 8.98
CA TRP A 129 6.56 -19.14 7.85
C TRP A 129 6.60 -20.67 7.79
N VAL A 130 6.85 -21.20 6.60
CA VAL A 130 6.86 -22.65 6.40
C VAL A 130 8.10 -23.12 5.66
N VAL A 131 8.51 -24.34 6.01
CA VAL A 131 9.63 -25.03 5.41
C VAL A 131 9.16 -26.42 4.98
N ARG A 132 9.83 -27.01 3.99
CA ARG A 132 9.57 -28.39 3.58
C ARG A 132 9.86 -29.35 4.75
N LYS A 133 9.07 -30.42 4.84
CA LYS A 133 9.25 -31.47 5.87
C LYS A 133 10.65 -32.13 5.83
N THR A 134 11.25 -32.17 4.64
CA THR A 134 12.57 -32.75 4.39
C THR A 134 13.75 -31.83 4.74
N SER A 135 13.52 -30.71 5.40
CA SER A 135 14.57 -29.73 5.72
C SER A 135 14.53 -29.33 7.20
N PRO A 136 14.72 -30.28 8.15
CA PRO A 136 14.64 -30.01 9.60
C PRO A 136 15.73 -29.05 10.09
N ASP A 137 16.97 -29.17 9.58
CA ASP A 137 18.09 -28.31 9.97
C ASP A 137 17.85 -26.85 9.57
N LEU A 138 17.25 -26.63 8.41
CA LEU A 138 16.85 -25.31 7.97
C LEU A 138 15.76 -24.71 8.88
N LEU A 139 14.80 -25.54 9.30
CA LEU A 139 13.77 -25.13 10.25
C LEU A 139 14.39 -24.70 11.58
N ALA A 140 15.30 -25.50 12.11
CA ALA A 140 16.01 -25.20 13.36
C ALA A 140 16.77 -23.87 13.27
N SER A 141 17.54 -23.69 12.20
CA SER A 141 18.31 -22.46 11.96
C SER A 141 17.42 -21.22 11.85
N ILE A 142 16.28 -21.33 11.13
CA ILE A 142 15.32 -20.22 11.00
C ILE A 142 14.68 -19.88 12.35
N ASN A 143 14.36 -20.88 13.18
CA ASN A 143 13.77 -20.65 14.50
C ASN A 143 14.73 -19.89 15.43
N VAL A 144 16.00 -20.33 15.51
CA VAL A 144 17.04 -19.64 16.29
C VAL A 144 17.21 -18.21 15.81
N TRP A 145 17.44 -18.02 14.51
CA TRP A 145 17.59 -16.68 13.91
C TRP A 145 16.37 -15.78 14.16
N SER A 146 15.17 -16.31 14.02
CA SER A 146 13.93 -15.55 14.22
C SER A 146 13.76 -15.08 15.68
N ASP A 147 14.15 -15.92 16.64
CA ASP A 147 14.09 -15.58 18.06
C ASP A 147 15.13 -14.52 18.44
N GLU A 148 16.33 -14.61 17.89
CA GLU A 148 17.40 -13.64 18.13
C GLU A 148 17.07 -12.28 17.49
N ILE A 149 16.73 -12.28 16.19
CA ILE A 149 16.50 -11.03 15.45
C ILE A 149 15.29 -10.26 16.00
N SER A 150 14.27 -10.97 16.48
CA SER A 150 13.07 -10.34 17.03
C SER A 150 13.31 -9.50 18.26
N LYS A 151 14.36 -9.82 19.05
CA LYS A 151 14.77 -9.08 20.24
C LYS A 151 15.69 -7.92 19.91
N SER A 152 16.25 -7.87 18.70
CA SER A 152 17.24 -6.90 18.28
C SER A 152 16.66 -5.48 18.12
N ARG A 153 17.52 -4.47 18.31
CA ARG A 153 17.19 -3.07 17.98
C ARG A 153 16.92 -2.90 16.48
N PHE A 154 17.64 -3.64 15.64
CA PHE A 154 17.49 -3.62 14.18
C PHE A 154 16.07 -4.03 13.76
N TYR A 155 15.54 -5.12 14.32
CA TYR A 155 14.16 -5.54 14.03
C TYR A 155 13.14 -4.47 14.41
N ARG A 156 13.30 -3.83 15.57
CA ARG A 156 12.41 -2.73 15.99
C ARG A 156 12.47 -1.54 15.05
N GLN A 157 13.66 -1.20 14.56
CA GLN A 157 13.83 -0.12 13.56
C GLN A 157 13.16 -0.48 12.23
N LEU A 158 13.35 -1.72 11.74
CA LEU A 158 12.66 -2.19 10.52
C LEU A 158 11.14 -2.19 10.70
N TYR A 159 10.64 -2.71 11.83
CA TYR A 159 9.21 -2.70 12.11
C TYR A 159 8.64 -1.27 12.11
N THR A 160 9.31 -0.34 12.77
CA THR A 160 8.91 1.07 12.80
C THR A 160 8.94 1.68 11.40
N LYS A 161 9.99 1.41 10.62
CA LYS A 161 10.13 1.93 9.26
C LYS A 161 8.99 1.45 8.35
N TYR A 162 8.69 0.15 8.38
CA TYR A 162 7.74 -0.45 7.43
C TYR A 162 6.29 -0.49 7.91
N TYR A 163 6.03 -0.47 9.21
CA TYR A 163 4.68 -0.57 9.76
C TYR A 163 4.17 0.70 10.44
N SER A 164 5.05 1.54 11.01
CA SER A 164 4.60 2.73 11.74
C SER A 164 4.81 4.03 10.94
N LYS A 165 5.82 4.09 10.06
CA LYS A 165 6.17 5.27 9.26
C LYS A 165 6.05 5.03 7.76
N ASN A 166 5.43 3.95 7.34
CA ASN A 166 5.29 3.62 5.93
C ASN A 166 4.26 4.54 5.28
N ARG A 167 4.65 5.17 4.16
CA ARG A 167 3.79 6.02 3.33
C ARG A 167 2.91 5.24 2.34
N TYR A 168 2.92 3.91 2.40
CA TYR A 168 2.23 3.04 1.46
C TYR A 168 0.76 3.43 1.21
N PHE A 169 0.04 3.83 2.25
CA PHE A 169 -1.35 4.26 2.13
C PHE A 169 -1.51 5.70 1.65
N SER A 170 -0.55 6.59 1.88
CA SER A 170 -0.56 7.92 1.28
C SER A 170 -0.33 7.84 -0.23
N ASP A 171 0.50 6.91 -0.66
CA ASP A 171 0.81 6.69 -2.08
C ASP A 171 -0.39 6.12 -2.87
N ILE A 172 -1.25 5.34 -2.19
CA ILE A 172 -2.51 4.83 -2.78
C ILE A 172 -3.61 5.91 -2.84
N GLN A 173 -3.45 7.06 -2.19
CA GLN A 173 -4.46 8.13 -2.21
C GLN A 173 -4.64 8.78 -3.58
N ALA A 174 -3.66 8.71 -4.46
CA ALA A 174 -3.81 9.06 -5.85
C ALA A 174 -4.76 8.06 -6.53
N ILE A 175 -6.07 8.37 -6.54
CA ILE A 175 -7.04 7.54 -7.25
C ILE A 175 -6.81 7.75 -8.74
N ILE A 176 -6.18 6.75 -9.33
CA ILE A 176 -5.96 6.68 -10.76
C ILE A 176 -7.33 6.45 -11.41
N PRO A 177 -7.82 7.34 -12.29
CA PRO A 177 -9.07 7.14 -13.04
C PRO A 177 -9.03 5.82 -13.80
N LYS A 178 -10.20 5.18 -14.00
CA LYS A 178 -10.29 3.94 -14.75
C LYS A 178 -9.73 4.16 -16.18
N GLY A 179 -8.74 3.37 -16.57
CA GLY A 179 -8.08 3.47 -17.88
C GLY A 179 -6.88 4.42 -17.93
N SER A 180 -6.53 5.06 -16.80
CA SER A 180 -5.35 5.91 -16.66
C SER A 180 -4.23 5.18 -15.88
N ILE A 181 -3.00 5.62 -16.04
CA ILE A 181 -1.83 5.15 -15.29
C ILE A 181 -1.60 6.05 -14.06
N SER A 182 -1.93 7.34 -14.19
CA SER A 182 -1.74 8.34 -13.15
C SER A 182 -2.86 9.39 -13.14
N PRO A 183 -2.96 10.22 -12.09
CA PRO A 183 -3.82 11.40 -12.10
C PRO A 183 -3.38 12.48 -13.10
N TYR A 184 -2.16 12.36 -13.65
CA TYR A 184 -1.48 13.39 -14.46
C TYR A 184 -1.18 12.91 -15.89
N ASP A 185 -1.87 11.88 -16.40
CA ASP A 185 -1.60 11.29 -17.70
C ASP A 185 -1.55 12.30 -18.84
N GLU A 186 -2.46 13.26 -18.85
CA GLU A 186 -2.51 14.28 -19.92
C GLU A 186 -1.28 15.21 -19.86
N LEU A 187 -0.83 15.58 -18.67
CA LEU A 187 0.41 16.33 -18.49
C LEU A 187 1.62 15.52 -18.95
N PHE A 188 1.72 14.26 -18.55
CA PHE A 188 2.81 13.40 -19.01
C PHE A 188 2.84 13.24 -20.53
N LYS A 189 1.67 13.04 -21.18
CA LYS A 189 1.55 13.00 -22.65
C LYS A 189 1.98 14.29 -23.34
N GLN A 190 1.64 15.44 -22.74
CA GLN A 190 2.01 16.75 -23.26
C GLN A 190 3.52 16.99 -23.19
N TYR A 191 4.11 16.76 -22.01
CA TYR A 191 5.51 17.11 -21.74
C TYR A 191 6.52 16.09 -22.27
N ALA A 192 6.19 14.79 -22.29
CA ALA A 192 7.07 13.74 -22.82
C ALA A 192 7.42 13.94 -24.30
N LYS A 193 6.51 14.53 -25.09
CA LYS A 193 6.76 14.89 -26.50
C LYS A 193 7.96 15.83 -26.67
N GLN A 194 8.27 16.65 -25.67
CA GLN A 194 9.38 17.61 -25.74
C GLN A 194 10.75 16.96 -25.65
N ILE A 195 10.83 15.70 -25.21
CA ILE A 195 12.07 14.92 -25.06
C ILE A 195 12.04 13.61 -25.84
N ASP A 196 11.05 13.44 -26.73
CA ASP A 196 10.83 12.24 -27.52
C ASP A 196 10.75 10.93 -26.70
N TRP A 197 10.16 11.02 -25.51
CA TRP A 197 9.93 9.87 -24.65
C TRP A 197 8.50 9.35 -24.75
N ASP A 198 8.33 8.03 -24.56
CA ASP A 198 7.01 7.48 -24.25
C ASP A 198 6.55 8.11 -22.92
N TRP A 199 5.37 8.72 -22.92
CA TRP A 199 4.82 9.38 -21.73
C TRP A 199 4.69 8.46 -20.51
N ARG A 200 4.58 7.14 -20.74
CA ARG A 200 4.54 6.12 -19.69
C ARG A 200 5.87 6.00 -18.96
N LEU A 201 6.99 6.25 -19.64
CA LEU A 201 8.30 6.30 -19.03
C LEU A 201 8.41 7.49 -18.08
N LEU A 202 7.94 8.66 -18.50
CA LEU A 202 7.90 9.86 -17.65
C LEU A 202 6.95 9.66 -16.44
N ALA A 203 5.81 9.00 -16.65
CA ALA A 203 4.90 8.62 -15.56
C ALA A 203 5.56 7.61 -14.61
N ALA A 204 6.29 6.62 -15.12
CA ALA A 204 7.01 5.64 -14.31
C ALA A 204 8.13 6.31 -13.47
N LEU A 205 8.82 7.31 -14.01
CA LEU A 205 9.78 8.11 -13.28
C LEU A 205 9.10 8.82 -12.10
N ALA A 206 8.01 9.56 -12.34
CA ALA A 206 7.25 10.23 -11.29
C ALA A 206 6.71 9.27 -10.23
N PHE A 207 6.30 8.06 -10.64
CA PHE A 207 5.88 7.02 -9.71
C PHE A 207 7.04 6.56 -8.81
N ASN A 208 8.22 6.33 -9.36
CA ASN A 208 9.39 5.95 -8.57
C ASN A 208 9.86 7.06 -7.63
N GLU A 209 9.71 8.33 -8.02
CA GLU A 209 10.13 9.48 -7.24
C GLU A 209 9.18 9.81 -6.07
N SER A 210 7.87 9.82 -6.32
CA SER A 210 6.88 10.31 -5.35
C SER A 210 5.62 9.45 -5.22
N HIS A 211 5.46 8.38 -6.02
CA HIS A 211 4.20 7.64 -6.18
C HIS A 211 3.02 8.54 -6.57
N PHE A 212 3.29 9.54 -7.41
CA PHE A 212 2.37 10.59 -7.85
C PHE A 212 1.90 11.56 -6.74
N ASP A 213 2.61 11.64 -5.61
CA ASP A 213 2.32 12.60 -4.55
C ASP A 213 3.00 13.94 -4.83
N ALA A 214 2.21 14.93 -5.25
CA ALA A 214 2.73 16.28 -5.50
C ALA A 214 3.24 16.99 -4.23
N ASN A 215 2.88 16.52 -3.04
CA ASN A 215 3.31 17.07 -1.77
C ASN A 215 4.44 16.27 -1.09
N ALA A 216 5.03 15.32 -1.81
CA ALA A 216 6.08 14.48 -1.25
C ALA A 216 7.31 15.29 -0.84
N VAL A 217 7.89 14.92 0.31
CA VAL A 217 9.15 15.45 0.82
C VAL A 217 10.04 14.31 1.23
N SER A 218 11.20 14.15 0.60
CA SER A 218 12.16 13.09 0.95
C SER A 218 12.97 13.43 2.19
N SER A 219 13.60 12.43 2.79
CA SER A 219 14.53 12.61 3.91
C SER A 219 15.78 13.40 3.50
N SER A 220 16.12 13.44 2.20
CA SER A 220 17.25 14.18 1.64
C SER A 220 16.87 15.60 1.22
N GLY A 221 15.59 15.99 1.37
CA GLY A 221 15.12 17.33 1.02
C GLY A 221 14.66 17.49 -0.43
N ALA A 222 14.48 16.41 -1.19
CA ALA A 222 13.83 16.47 -2.50
C ALA A 222 12.31 16.67 -2.35
N LEU A 223 11.70 17.46 -3.25
CA LEU A 223 10.35 17.98 -3.09
C LEU A 223 9.46 17.67 -4.31
N GLY A 224 8.16 17.48 -4.03
CA GLY A 224 7.08 17.44 -5.00
C GLY A 224 7.00 16.16 -5.84
N LEU A 225 6.16 16.21 -6.87
CA LEU A 225 5.83 15.10 -7.76
C LEU A 225 7.07 14.45 -8.40
N MET A 226 8.03 15.25 -8.81
CA MET A 226 9.23 14.81 -9.52
C MET A 226 10.48 14.76 -8.61
N GLN A 227 10.31 14.92 -7.29
CA GLN A 227 11.37 14.86 -6.27
C GLN A 227 12.61 15.68 -6.63
N MET A 228 12.40 16.91 -7.04
CA MET A 228 13.50 17.81 -7.37
C MET A 228 14.10 18.44 -6.11
N MET A 229 15.44 18.50 -6.07
CA MET A 229 16.12 19.31 -5.03
C MET A 229 15.80 20.80 -5.24
N PRO A 230 15.55 21.58 -4.17
CA PRO A 230 15.20 23.00 -4.31
C PRO A 230 16.16 23.80 -5.17
N GLY A 231 17.48 23.59 -4.99
CA GLY A 231 18.51 24.26 -5.79
C GLY A 231 18.49 23.87 -7.27
N THR A 232 18.11 22.62 -7.60
CA THR A 232 17.92 22.18 -8.99
C THR A 232 16.63 22.75 -9.53
N GLY A 233 15.53 22.66 -8.78
CA GLY A 233 14.23 23.19 -9.19
C GLY A 233 14.29 24.68 -9.53
N ALA A 234 14.99 25.49 -8.71
CA ALA A 234 15.16 26.90 -8.93
C ALA A 234 15.86 27.25 -10.27
N LYS A 235 16.80 26.41 -10.74
CA LYS A 235 17.46 26.59 -12.05
C LYS A 235 16.48 26.41 -13.22
N TYR A 236 15.38 25.69 -13.00
CA TYR A 236 14.35 25.40 -13.99
C TYR A 236 13.02 26.13 -13.69
N GLY A 237 13.09 27.21 -12.89
CA GLY A 237 11.96 28.11 -12.65
C GLY A 237 11.00 27.70 -11.55
N LEU A 238 11.34 26.71 -10.71
CA LEU A 238 10.52 26.35 -9.56
C LEU A 238 10.88 27.18 -8.32
N ASP A 239 9.86 27.65 -7.64
CA ASP A 239 9.94 28.25 -6.30
C ASP A 239 9.40 27.29 -5.22
N SER A 240 9.32 27.77 -3.97
CA SER A 240 8.85 26.98 -2.83
C SER A 240 7.38 26.54 -2.90
N ILE A 241 6.59 27.13 -3.79
CA ILE A 241 5.16 26.82 -4.00
C ILE A 241 4.98 25.98 -5.25
N SER A 242 5.53 26.40 -6.38
CA SER A 242 5.38 25.75 -7.67
C SER A 242 6.02 24.37 -7.74
N ILE A 243 7.03 24.09 -6.90
CA ILE A 243 7.66 22.75 -6.79
C ILE A 243 6.68 21.67 -6.32
N PHE A 244 5.60 22.04 -5.64
CA PHE A 244 4.52 21.16 -5.20
C PHE A 244 3.32 21.13 -6.17
N GLN A 245 3.38 21.86 -7.28
CA GLN A 245 2.36 21.85 -8.32
C GLN A 245 2.77 20.90 -9.43
N ALA A 246 1.84 20.03 -9.85
CA ALA A 246 2.15 18.94 -10.77
C ALA A 246 2.69 19.42 -12.12
N GLU A 247 2.02 20.38 -12.75
CA GLU A 247 2.42 20.86 -14.08
C GLU A 247 3.77 21.58 -14.08
N PRO A 248 4.04 22.57 -13.22
CA PRO A 248 5.37 23.18 -13.13
C PRO A 248 6.48 22.19 -12.81
N ALA A 249 6.24 21.23 -11.90
CA ALA A 249 7.22 20.21 -11.52
C ALA A 249 7.55 19.27 -12.70
N ILE A 250 6.56 18.83 -13.48
CA ILE A 250 6.77 18.02 -14.68
C ILE A 250 7.54 18.81 -15.74
N ALA A 251 7.16 20.05 -15.98
CA ALA A 251 7.82 20.94 -16.95
C ALA A 251 9.32 21.13 -16.61
N ALA A 252 9.61 21.44 -15.37
CA ALA A 252 10.99 21.61 -14.88
C ALA A 252 11.81 20.32 -14.97
N ALA A 253 11.22 19.16 -14.61
CA ALA A 253 11.87 17.87 -14.74
C ALA A 253 12.21 17.53 -16.20
N VAL A 254 11.30 17.81 -17.14
CA VAL A 254 11.54 17.61 -18.58
C VAL A 254 12.68 18.50 -19.07
N GLN A 255 12.75 19.76 -18.64
CA GLN A 255 13.88 20.64 -18.99
C GLN A 255 15.21 20.14 -18.40
N TYR A 256 15.19 19.61 -17.17
CA TYR A 256 16.35 18.97 -16.56
C TYR A 256 16.80 17.73 -17.36
N ILE A 257 15.88 16.86 -17.77
CA ILE A 257 16.18 15.68 -18.61
C ILE A 257 16.78 16.12 -19.95
N LYS A 258 16.24 17.18 -20.58
CA LYS A 258 16.84 17.76 -21.79
C LYS A 258 18.29 18.18 -21.60
N SER A 259 18.58 18.85 -20.51
CA SER A 259 19.95 19.29 -20.22
C SER A 259 20.91 18.12 -20.00
N LEU A 260 20.43 17.03 -19.38
CA LEU A 260 21.22 15.82 -19.21
C LEU A 260 21.50 15.14 -20.57
N ASN A 261 20.48 15.01 -21.43
CA ASN A 261 20.64 14.42 -22.76
C ASN A 261 21.71 15.17 -23.58
N LEU A 262 21.73 16.50 -23.54
CA LEU A 262 22.76 17.28 -24.23
C LEU A 262 24.17 17.00 -23.69
N ILE A 263 24.31 16.80 -22.39
CA ILE A 263 25.62 16.47 -21.78
C ILE A 263 26.07 15.07 -22.21
N TYR A 264 25.17 14.10 -22.20
CA TYR A 264 25.53 12.71 -22.55
C TYR A 264 25.85 12.54 -24.04
N HIS A 265 25.09 13.16 -24.95
CA HIS A 265 25.43 13.16 -26.40
C HIS A 265 26.75 13.85 -26.70
N ALA A 266 27.10 14.92 -25.98
CA ALA A 266 28.39 15.56 -26.14
C ALA A 266 29.60 14.68 -25.70
N VAL A 267 29.34 13.65 -24.85
CA VAL A 267 30.37 12.67 -24.44
C VAL A 267 30.52 11.55 -25.48
N GLU A 268 29.40 11.08 -26.06
CA GLU A 268 29.44 10.04 -27.11
C GLU A 268 30.14 10.50 -28.40
N ASP A 269 30.07 11.82 -28.74
CA ASP A 269 30.74 12.40 -29.89
C ASP A 269 32.27 12.57 -29.69
N GLN A 270 32.82 12.24 -28.51
CA GLN A 270 34.24 12.35 -28.17
C GLN A 270 34.97 11.01 -28.08
N GLU A 271 34.29 9.87 -28.23
CA GLU A 271 34.83 8.53 -28.36
C GLU A 271 34.89 8.07 -29.83
#